data_c01210f0788054933c2a3a98adea9da2
#
_entry.id   c01210f0788054933c2a3a98adea9da2
#
_cell.length_a   1.000
_cell.length_b   1.000
_cell.length_c   1.000
_cell.angle_alpha   90.00
_cell.angle_beta   90.00
_cell.angle_gamma   90.00
#
_symmetry.space_group_name_H-M   'P 1'
#
loop_
_entity.id
_entity.type
_entity.pdbx_description
1 polymer ?
#
loop_
_entity_poly.entity_id
_entity_poly.type
_entity_poly.pdbx_seq_one_letter_code
_entity_poly.pdbx_strand_id
1 'polypeptide(L)'
;HLSDKQTDLFEQYRKLAIGKTAPNIVLENKEQRTKNEDLKSLPSKYKLVVFGASWCPQCQTDYPSLVGKYKKLKESHNLEVVYVSIDTDKNAFDEYYKEAPFVTFCDSKGWETQAAKDYHVFATPTYILLDKELKILSKIQSPEHLEAWLQANTNK
;
A
#
# COMPACT_ATOMS: atom_id res chain seq x y z
N HIS A 1 -26.26 -15.39 -4.36
CA HIS A 1 -25.06 -15.95 -3.75
C HIS A 1 -23.82 -15.33 -4.36
N LEU A 2 -23.14 -14.49 -3.60
CA LEU A 2 -21.97 -13.79 -4.11
C LEU A 2 -20.72 -14.68 -4.01
N SER A 3 -19.86 -14.62 -5.05
CA SER A 3 -18.54 -15.24 -4.96
C SER A 3 -17.69 -14.52 -3.91
N ASP A 4 -16.59 -15.15 -3.47
CA ASP A 4 -15.69 -14.53 -2.50
C ASP A 4 -15.13 -13.20 -3.02
N LYS A 5 -14.78 -13.12 -4.32
CA LYS A 5 -14.31 -11.88 -4.94
C LYS A 5 -15.39 -10.80 -4.95
N GLN A 6 -16.64 -11.17 -5.22
CA GLN A 6 -17.75 -10.21 -5.19
C GLN A 6 -18.01 -9.71 -3.78
N THR A 7 -17.91 -10.59 -2.78
CA THR A 7 -18.05 -10.22 -1.38
C THR A 7 -16.92 -9.25 -0.96
N ASP A 8 -15.67 -9.53 -1.33
CA ASP A 8 -14.53 -8.65 -1.03
C ASP A 8 -14.70 -7.29 -1.70
N LEU A 9 -15.13 -7.26 -2.95
CA LEU A 9 -15.35 -6.00 -3.66
C LEU A 9 -16.44 -5.19 -2.97
N PHE A 10 -17.55 -5.81 -2.59
CA PHE A 10 -18.65 -5.16 -1.90
C PHE A 10 -18.20 -4.60 -0.55
N GLU A 11 -17.49 -5.40 0.26
CA GLU A 11 -16.98 -4.97 1.56
C GLU A 11 -15.93 -3.87 1.41
N GLN A 12 -15.11 -3.93 0.36
CA GLN A 12 -14.14 -2.87 0.08
C GLN A 12 -14.86 -1.56 -0.23
N TYR A 13 -15.90 -1.58 -1.05
CA TYR A 13 -16.68 -0.38 -1.32
C TYR A 13 -17.35 0.17 -0.08
N ARG A 14 -17.85 -0.70 0.78
CA ARG A 14 -18.57 -0.30 1.98
C ARG A 14 -17.64 0.22 3.07
N LYS A 15 -16.56 -0.52 3.37
CA LYS A 15 -15.67 -0.25 4.50
C LYS A 15 -14.51 0.68 4.14
N LEU A 16 -14.09 0.67 2.88
CA LEU A 16 -12.95 1.46 2.41
C LEU A 16 -13.38 2.57 1.46
N ALA A 17 -14.56 3.10 1.66
CA ALA A 17 -15.03 4.25 0.88
C ALA A 17 -14.23 5.50 1.25
N ILE A 18 -14.13 6.42 0.30
CA ILE A 18 -13.49 7.72 0.54
C ILE A 18 -14.12 8.39 1.75
N GLY A 19 -13.30 8.91 2.65
CA GLY A 19 -13.72 9.53 3.90
C GLY A 19 -13.80 8.59 5.09
N LYS A 20 -13.75 7.27 4.88
CA LYS A 20 -13.71 6.29 5.97
C LYS A 20 -12.29 6.15 6.50
N THR A 21 -12.15 5.72 7.76
CA THR A 21 -10.86 5.43 8.35
C THR A 21 -10.43 4.02 7.95
N ALA A 22 -9.24 3.91 7.35
CA ALA A 22 -8.69 2.62 6.93
C ALA A 22 -8.16 1.85 8.15
N PRO A 23 -8.11 0.51 8.09
CA PRO A 23 -7.49 -0.29 9.14
C PRO A 23 -6.02 0.04 9.32
N ASN A 24 -5.56 0.07 10.56
CA ASN A 24 -4.14 0.21 10.84
C ASN A 24 -3.40 -1.07 10.44
N ILE A 25 -2.12 -0.94 10.09
CA ILE A 25 -1.27 -2.07 9.71
C ILE A 25 -0.07 -2.09 10.64
N VAL A 26 0.14 -3.21 11.31
CA VAL A 26 1.32 -3.43 12.14
C VAL A 26 2.45 -3.94 11.26
N LEU A 27 3.56 -3.20 11.23
CA LEU A 27 4.70 -3.48 10.38
C LEU A 27 5.81 -4.09 11.25
N GLU A 28 5.64 -5.35 11.66
CA GLU A 28 6.67 -6.04 12.44
C GLU A 28 7.82 -6.45 11.53
N ASN A 29 8.98 -5.86 11.79
CA ASN A 29 10.21 -6.32 11.16
C ASN A 29 11.06 -7.04 12.20
N LYS A 30 10.93 -8.35 12.25
CA LYS A 30 11.64 -9.20 13.21
C LYS A 30 13.15 -9.18 13.01
N GLU A 31 13.61 -8.84 11.80
CA GLU A 31 15.02 -8.86 11.46
C GLU A 31 15.77 -7.61 11.90
N GLN A 32 15.10 -6.47 12.00
CA GLN A 32 15.74 -5.20 12.33
C GLN A 32 15.58 -4.80 13.78
N ARG A 33 14.87 -5.55 14.59
CA ARG A 33 14.62 -5.29 16.02
C ARG A 33 14.23 -3.84 16.35
N THR A 34 13.78 -3.10 15.37
CA THR A 34 13.26 -1.76 15.59
C THR A 34 11.85 -1.88 16.18
N LYS A 35 11.48 -0.89 16.96
CA LYS A 35 10.14 -0.81 17.57
C LYS A 35 9.06 -1.17 16.57
N ASN A 36 8.04 -1.87 17.03
CA ASN A 36 6.84 -2.16 16.24
C ASN A 36 6.32 -0.84 15.67
N GLU A 37 6.65 -0.57 14.40
CA GLU A 37 6.08 0.56 13.70
C GLU A 37 4.76 0.11 13.11
N ASP A 38 3.78 0.97 13.17
CA ASP A 38 2.52 0.74 12.49
C ASP A 38 2.26 1.86 11.48
N LEU A 39 1.28 1.63 10.63
CA LEU A 39 0.94 2.61 9.59
C LEU A 39 0.56 3.96 10.20
N LYS A 40 -0.19 3.93 11.29
CA LYS A 40 -0.68 5.13 11.96
C LYS A 40 0.45 5.98 12.55
N SER A 41 1.52 5.33 13.02
CA SER A 41 2.64 6.05 13.68
C SER A 41 3.61 6.72 12.71
N LEU A 42 3.52 6.43 11.42
CA LEU A 42 4.39 7.09 10.42
C LEU A 42 4.05 8.59 10.35
N PRO A 43 5.06 9.48 10.53
CA PRO A 43 4.80 10.93 10.67
C PRO A 43 4.68 11.65 9.33
N SER A 44 3.95 11.11 8.37
CA SER A 44 3.77 11.70 7.05
C SER A 44 2.36 12.27 6.90
N LYS A 45 2.25 13.32 6.08
CA LYS A 45 0.97 13.95 5.78
C LYS A 45 0.09 13.02 4.95
N TYR A 46 0.71 12.33 3.98
CA TYR A 46 0.04 11.35 3.12
C TYR A 46 0.70 10.00 3.26
N LYS A 47 -0.10 8.95 3.19
CA LYS A 47 0.38 7.58 3.20
C LYS A 47 -0.25 6.82 2.05
N LEU A 48 0.60 6.22 1.21
CA LEU A 48 0.13 5.32 0.16
C LEU A 48 0.36 3.89 0.62
N VAL A 49 -0.73 3.14 0.74
CA VAL A 49 -0.65 1.70 0.98
C VAL A 49 -0.76 0.99 -0.36
N VAL A 50 0.23 0.17 -0.68
CA VAL A 50 0.27 -0.60 -1.92
C VAL A 50 0.23 -2.08 -1.56
N PHE A 51 -0.64 -2.83 -2.23
CA PHE A 51 -0.63 -4.29 -2.18
C PHE A 51 -0.15 -4.79 -3.53
N GLY A 52 0.93 -5.56 -3.54
CA GLY A 52 1.51 -6.06 -4.76
C GLY A 52 2.24 -7.36 -4.55
N ALA A 53 2.89 -7.86 -5.59
CA ALA A 53 3.67 -9.09 -5.52
C ALA A 53 4.75 -9.09 -6.59
N SER A 54 5.85 -9.80 -6.33
CA SER A 54 6.95 -9.91 -7.28
C SER A 54 6.55 -10.60 -8.59
N TRP A 55 5.54 -11.48 -8.54
CA TRP A 55 5.06 -12.26 -9.70
C TRP A 55 3.95 -11.56 -10.48
N CYS A 56 3.48 -10.42 -10.02
CA CYS A 56 2.35 -9.72 -10.64
C CYS A 56 2.84 -8.87 -11.83
N PRO A 57 2.38 -9.11 -13.07
CA PRO A 57 2.86 -8.37 -14.24
C PRO A 57 2.65 -6.86 -14.15
N GLN A 58 1.48 -6.41 -13.74
CA GLN A 58 1.20 -4.98 -13.62
C GLN A 58 2.03 -4.35 -12.50
N CYS A 59 2.25 -5.08 -11.41
CA CYS A 59 3.12 -4.62 -10.33
C CYS A 59 4.57 -4.43 -10.82
N GLN A 60 5.05 -5.34 -11.68
CA GLN A 60 6.39 -5.24 -12.26
C GLN A 60 6.54 -4.01 -13.17
N THR A 61 5.45 -3.60 -13.82
CA THR A 61 5.42 -2.36 -14.62
C THR A 61 5.39 -1.13 -13.71
N ASP A 62 4.55 -1.14 -12.69
CA ASP A 62 4.31 0.03 -11.84
C ASP A 62 5.42 0.27 -10.82
N TYR A 63 6.04 -0.78 -10.29
CA TYR A 63 7.02 -0.67 -9.22
C TYR A 63 8.20 0.25 -9.56
N PRO A 64 8.87 0.11 -10.72
CA PRO A 64 9.95 1.03 -11.06
C PRO A 64 9.50 2.49 -11.16
N SER A 65 8.30 2.73 -11.66
CA SER A 65 7.74 4.07 -11.74
C SER A 65 7.51 4.65 -10.34
N LEU A 66 6.95 3.86 -9.44
CA LEU A 66 6.72 4.28 -8.05
C LEU A 66 8.04 4.60 -7.35
N VAL A 67 9.05 3.73 -7.51
CA VAL A 67 10.40 3.96 -6.95
C VAL A 67 10.99 5.26 -7.48
N GLY A 68 10.87 5.49 -8.80
CA GLY A 68 11.41 6.69 -9.43
C GLY A 68 10.74 7.99 -8.98
N LYS A 69 9.47 7.94 -8.64
CA LYS A 69 8.71 9.11 -8.18
C LYS A 69 8.78 9.36 -6.68
N TYR A 70 9.14 8.35 -5.91
CA TYR A 70 9.00 8.38 -4.45
C TYR A 70 9.75 9.53 -3.80
N LYS A 71 11.04 9.71 -4.11
CA LYS A 71 11.85 10.76 -3.49
C LYS A 71 11.24 12.14 -3.70
N LYS A 72 10.86 12.44 -4.94
CA LYS A 72 10.23 13.71 -5.28
C LYS A 72 8.91 13.92 -4.54
N LEU A 73 8.06 12.91 -4.52
CA LEU A 73 6.75 13.02 -3.88
C LEU A 73 6.87 13.09 -2.36
N LYS A 74 7.85 12.40 -1.78
CA LYS A 74 8.14 12.50 -0.35
C LYS A 74 8.56 13.92 0.03
N GLU A 75 9.45 14.52 -0.74
CA GLU A 75 9.95 15.87 -0.47
C GLU A 75 8.91 16.95 -0.75
N SER A 76 8.16 16.82 -1.86
CA SER A 76 7.19 17.83 -2.29
C SER A 76 5.87 17.78 -1.55
N HIS A 77 5.41 16.59 -1.18
CA HIS A 77 4.06 16.37 -0.64
C HIS A 77 4.04 15.69 0.71
N ASN A 78 5.20 15.41 1.30
CA ASN A 78 5.29 14.70 2.58
C ASN A 78 4.55 13.36 2.53
N LEU A 79 4.86 12.57 1.50
CA LEU A 79 4.28 11.25 1.26
C LEU A 79 5.18 10.16 1.81
N GLU A 80 4.60 9.16 2.45
CA GLU A 80 5.27 7.90 2.75
C GLU A 80 4.55 6.76 2.07
N VAL A 81 5.31 5.74 1.66
CA VAL A 81 4.77 4.55 0.99
C VAL A 81 4.99 3.34 1.87
N VAL A 82 3.94 2.55 2.04
CA VAL A 82 4.02 1.24 2.69
C VAL A 82 3.59 0.20 1.67
N TYR A 83 4.53 -0.65 1.28
CA TYR A 83 4.31 -1.66 0.24
C TYR A 83 4.14 -3.03 0.91
N VAL A 84 2.93 -3.54 0.87
CA VAL A 84 2.59 -4.85 1.46
C VAL A 84 2.59 -5.88 0.34
N SER A 85 3.48 -6.86 0.45
CA SER A 85 3.58 -7.95 -0.54
C SER A 85 2.70 -9.11 -0.15
N ILE A 86 1.99 -9.65 -1.14
CA ILE A 86 1.27 -10.92 -1.00
C ILE A 86 2.08 -12.10 -1.55
N ASP A 87 3.40 -11.94 -1.68
CA ASP A 87 4.27 -13.07 -2.02
C ASP A 87 4.19 -14.15 -0.94
N THR A 88 4.24 -15.39 -1.37
CA THR A 88 4.38 -16.54 -0.47
C THR A 88 5.82 -17.02 -0.37
N ASP A 89 6.66 -16.65 -1.33
CA ASP A 89 8.07 -16.99 -1.36
C ASP A 89 8.88 -15.80 -0.84
N LYS A 90 9.40 -15.93 0.38
CA LYS A 90 10.17 -14.87 1.03
C LYS A 90 11.44 -14.52 0.26
N ASN A 91 12.08 -15.52 -0.36
CA ASN A 91 13.29 -15.27 -1.16
C ASN A 91 12.98 -14.44 -2.41
N ALA A 92 11.87 -14.71 -3.08
CA ALA A 92 11.44 -13.92 -4.23
C ALA A 92 11.12 -12.49 -3.83
N PHE A 93 10.46 -12.32 -2.70
CA PHE A 93 10.18 -10.99 -2.15
C PHE A 93 11.47 -10.25 -1.82
N ASP A 94 12.38 -10.88 -1.08
CA ASP A 94 13.63 -10.26 -0.65
C ASP A 94 14.46 -9.80 -1.85
N GLU A 95 14.55 -10.62 -2.88
CA GLU A 95 15.33 -10.29 -4.08
C GLU A 95 14.68 -9.16 -4.87
N TYR A 96 13.38 -9.22 -5.08
CA TYR A 96 12.69 -8.24 -5.92
C TYR A 96 12.67 -6.85 -5.29
N TYR A 97 12.43 -6.77 -3.97
CA TYR A 97 12.23 -5.49 -3.27
C TYR A 97 13.45 -5.05 -2.45
N LYS A 98 14.61 -5.66 -2.65
CA LYS A 98 15.80 -5.40 -1.83
C LYS A 98 16.27 -3.94 -1.85
N GLU A 99 16.00 -3.22 -2.93
CA GLU A 99 16.44 -1.83 -3.09
C GLU A 99 15.28 -0.82 -2.95
N ALA A 100 14.16 -1.26 -2.41
CA ALA A 100 13.01 -0.38 -2.21
C ALA A 100 13.39 0.77 -1.27
N PRO A 101 13.11 2.03 -1.67
CA PRO A 101 13.44 3.19 -0.84
C PRO A 101 12.40 3.47 0.23
N PHE A 102 11.34 2.69 0.30
CA PHE A 102 10.22 2.87 1.22
C PHE A 102 10.00 1.59 2.02
N VAL A 103 9.08 1.65 2.99
CA VAL A 103 8.75 0.50 3.84
C VAL A 103 8.13 -0.61 3.02
N THR A 104 8.67 -1.82 3.15
CA THR A 104 8.12 -3.03 2.55
C THR A 104 7.82 -4.05 3.64
N PHE A 105 6.77 -4.84 3.44
CA PHE A 105 6.35 -5.85 4.39
C PHE A 105 5.89 -7.10 3.66
N CYS A 106 6.32 -8.27 4.14
CA CYS A 106 5.87 -9.56 3.63
C CYS A 106 5.89 -10.59 4.76
N ASP A 107 4.75 -11.22 5.03
CA ASP A 107 4.67 -12.28 6.02
C ASP A 107 4.60 -13.67 5.39
N SER A 108 4.71 -13.74 4.05
CA SER A 108 4.70 -14.98 3.26
C SER A 108 3.36 -15.73 3.30
N LYS A 109 2.30 -15.07 3.73
CA LYS A 109 0.96 -15.68 3.81
C LYS A 109 0.10 -15.42 2.57
N GLY A 110 0.62 -14.71 1.58
CA GLY A 110 -0.11 -14.43 0.35
C GLY A 110 -1.39 -13.66 0.61
N TRP A 111 -2.49 -14.12 0.02
CA TRP A 111 -3.80 -13.49 0.21
C TRP A 111 -4.31 -13.59 1.64
N GLU A 112 -3.72 -14.46 2.47
CA GLU A 112 -4.06 -14.60 3.89
C GLU A 112 -3.31 -13.61 4.79
N THR A 113 -2.45 -12.76 4.21
CA THR A 113 -1.82 -11.65 4.93
C THR A 113 -2.89 -10.82 5.63
N GLN A 114 -2.69 -10.53 6.93
CA GLN A 114 -3.74 -9.87 7.71
C GLN A 114 -4.15 -8.53 7.10
N ALA A 115 -3.19 -7.72 6.65
CA ALA A 115 -3.49 -6.45 6.02
C ALA A 115 -4.33 -6.62 4.75
N ALA A 116 -4.01 -7.64 3.94
CA ALA A 116 -4.77 -7.91 2.73
C ALA A 116 -6.22 -8.28 3.05
N LYS A 117 -6.42 -9.05 4.11
CA LYS A 117 -7.76 -9.41 4.58
C LYS A 117 -8.51 -8.20 5.13
N ASP A 118 -7.86 -7.40 5.94
CA ASP A 118 -8.47 -6.21 6.54
C ASP A 118 -8.88 -5.18 5.48
N TYR A 119 -8.10 -5.07 4.41
CA TYR A 119 -8.37 -4.16 3.30
C TYR A 119 -9.18 -4.82 2.18
N HIS A 120 -9.63 -6.06 2.36
CA HIS A 120 -10.41 -6.81 1.38
C HIS A 120 -9.76 -6.79 -0.01
N VAL A 121 -8.44 -7.00 -0.04
CA VAL A 121 -7.68 -7.01 -1.29
C VAL A 121 -7.95 -8.30 -2.05
N PHE A 122 -8.39 -8.16 -3.30
CA PHE A 122 -8.71 -9.30 -4.17
C PHE A 122 -7.97 -9.26 -5.50
N ALA A 123 -7.17 -8.24 -5.72
CA ALA A 123 -6.38 -8.07 -6.95
C ALA A 123 -5.15 -7.21 -6.65
N THR A 124 -4.09 -7.38 -7.43
CA THR A 124 -2.87 -6.58 -7.35
C THR A 124 -2.57 -5.95 -8.70
N PRO A 125 -1.99 -4.76 -8.73
CA PRO A 125 -1.75 -3.91 -7.58
C PRO A 125 -3.03 -3.24 -7.06
N THR A 126 -3.06 -2.96 -5.75
CA THR A 126 -4.10 -2.12 -5.15
C THR A 126 -3.40 -0.97 -4.44
N TYR A 127 -3.85 0.26 -4.71
CA TYR A 127 -3.26 1.48 -4.16
C TYR A 127 -4.33 2.25 -3.39
N ILE A 128 -4.07 2.55 -2.13
CA ILE A 128 -5.01 3.31 -1.31
C ILE A 128 -4.26 4.48 -0.68
N LEU A 129 -4.71 5.71 -0.98
CA LEU A 129 -4.08 6.92 -0.46
C LEU A 129 -4.83 7.38 0.77
N LEU A 130 -4.08 7.61 1.84
CA LEU A 130 -4.59 7.97 3.16
C LEU A 130 -4.02 9.31 3.60
N ASP A 131 -4.76 10.00 4.48
CA ASP A 131 -4.20 11.15 5.18
C ASP A 131 -3.45 10.70 6.44
N LYS A 132 -3.00 11.66 7.23
CA LYS A 132 -2.23 11.42 8.45
C LYS A 132 -2.96 10.53 9.46
N GLU A 133 -4.28 10.61 9.50
CA GLU A 133 -5.13 9.88 10.45
C GLU A 133 -5.75 8.62 9.84
N LEU A 134 -5.22 8.17 8.71
CA LEU A 134 -5.66 6.99 7.96
C LEU A 134 -7.04 7.15 7.31
N LYS A 135 -7.51 8.36 7.15
CA LYS A 135 -8.73 8.59 6.39
C LYS A 135 -8.45 8.38 4.90
N ILE A 136 -9.30 7.63 4.22
CA ILE A 136 -9.13 7.32 2.81
C ILE A 136 -9.44 8.54 1.97
N LEU A 137 -8.43 9.00 1.22
CA LEU A 137 -8.54 10.17 0.34
C LEU A 137 -8.90 9.78 -1.08
N SER A 138 -8.32 8.68 -1.57
CA SER A 138 -8.57 8.22 -2.93
C SER A 138 -8.09 6.79 -3.11
N LYS A 139 -8.71 6.09 -4.05
CA LYS A 139 -8.23 4.82 -4.56
C LYS A 139 -7.45 5.11 -5.82
N ILE A 140 -6.14 5.03 -5.70
CA ILE A 140 -5.20 5.36 -6.76
C ILE A 140 -5.11 4.19 -7.74
N GLN A 141 -4.92 4.47 -9.03
CA GLN A 141 -4.87 3.44 -10.05
C GLN A 141 -3.47 3.14 -10.56
N SER A 142 -2.54 4.09 -10.38
CA SER A 142 -1.16 3.95 -10.87
C SER A 142 -0.27 4.97 -10.19
N PRO A 143 1.06 4.82 -10.26
CA PRO A 143 1.97 5.86 -9.77
C PRO A 143 1.77 7.23 -10.45
N GLU A 144 1.43 7.23 -11.74
CA GLU A 144 1.14 8.46 -12.48
C GLU A 144 -0.14 9.14 -11.96
N HIS A 145 -1.17 8.36 -11.65
CA HIS A 145 -2.40 8.87 -11.04
C HIS A 145 -2.11 9.45 -9.65
N LEU A 146 -1.27 8.79 -8.86
CA LEU A 146 -0.84 9.30 -7.55
C LEU A 146 -0.23 10.69 -7.67
N GLU A 147 0.73 10.85 -8.57
CA GLU A 147 1.38 12.13 -8.78
C GLU A 147 0.38 13.22 -9.18
N ALA A 148 -0.49 12.92 -10.14
CA ALA A 148 -1.52 13.85 -10.59
C ALA A 148 -2.47 14.24 -9.46
N TRP A 149 -2.89 13.27 -8.65
CA TRP A 149 -3.80 13.53 -7.53
C TRP A 149 -3.15 14.46 -6.51
N LEU A 150 -1.90 14.18 -6.14
CA LEU A 150 -1.18 15.01 -5.16
C LEU A 150 -1.00 16.44 -5.68
N GLN A 151 -0.64 16.61 -6.94
CA GLN A 151 -0.48 17.93 -7.55
C GLN A 151 -1.80 18.70 -7.56
N ALA A 152 -2.90 18.02 -7.84
CA ALA A 152 -4.21 18.67 -7.94
C ALA A 152 -4.79 19.04 -6.56
N ASN A 153 -4.40 18.37 -5.48
CA ASN A 153 -5.06 18.49 -4.18
C ASN A 153 -4.20 19.13 -3.08
N THR A 154 -2.90 19.32 -3.29
CA THR A 154 -2.00 19.84 -2.26
C THR A 154 -2.14 21.33 -1.98
N ASN A 155 -2.72 22.08 -2.89
CA ASN A 155 -2.88 23.53 -2.77
C ASN A 155 -4.25 23.94 -2.23
N LYS A 156 -4.99 23.01 -1.69
CA LYS A 156 -6.31 23.27 -1.11
C LYS A 156 -6.25 23.34 0.39
#